data_c83f83a232a7c93993c13f3f5a27f1c7
#
_entry.id   c83f83a232a7c93993c13f3f5a27f1c7
#
_cell.length_a   1.000
_cell.length_b   1.000
_cell.length_c   1.000
_cell.angle_alpha   90.00
_cell.angle_beta   90.00
_cell.angle_gamma   90.00
#
_symmetry.space_group_name_H-M   'P 1'
#
loop_
_entity.id
_entity.type
_entity.pdbx_description
1 polymer ?
#
loop_
_entity_poly.entity_id
_entity_poly.type
_entity_poly.pdbx_seq_one_letter_code
_entity_poly.pdbx_strand_id
1 'polypeptide(L)'
;MGRFWLRKRGFWALFLLFCGLFAFSRPQAAVPAEGEALIEAPLVALTFDDGPRRSTTADLLDGLQERGVPATFFLIGEQIEGTEDLIKRMEEEGHQIGIHSYEHRWLTALSAADFARQVDRERQLLYEILGREDFLLRPPYGGVDAAVEKRANTPIVLWSVDPEDWKELDADRVTQRILENVEDGDVILLHDIYPTSVEAALRVVDTLHEKGFLFVTVSELARQKGIELENGKVYRGFRG
;
A
#
# COMPACT_ATOMS: atom_id res chain seq x y z
N MET A 1 48.33 73.44 -2.09
CA MET A 1 48.67 73.98 -0.75
C MET A 1 47.49 73.67 0.19
N GLY A 2 47.77 73.06 1.32
CA GLY A 2 46.83 73.00 2.46
C GLY A 2 46.33 71.57 2.79
N ARG A 3 47.17 70.78 3.45
CA ARG A 3 46.81 69.55 4.13
C ARG A 3 46.08 69.92 5.41
N PHE A 4 44.90 69.26 5.72
CA PHE A 4 44.42 69.16 7.09
C PHE A 4 43.94 67.72 7.39
N TRP A 5 44.64 67.09 8.28
CA TRP A 5 44.34 65.80 8.95
C TRP A 5 43.32 66.07 10.04
N LEU A 6 42.27 65.22 10.06
CA LEU A 6 41.44 65.08 11.26
C LEU A 6 41.25 63.62 11.53
N ARG A 7 41.90 63.17 12.59
CA ARG A 7 41.71 61.86 13.25
C ARG A 7 40.30 61.77 13.78
N LYS A 8 39.55 60.75 13.37
CA LYS A 8 38.37 60.32 14.09
C LYS A 8 38.67 59.03 14.87
N ARG A 9 38.51 59.16 16.20
CA ARG A 9 38.65 58.13 17.19
C ARG A 9 37.55 57.05 17.00
N GLY A 10 37.95 55.78 17.01
CA GLY A 10 37.03 54.65 16.95
C GLY A 10 36.20 54.51 18.22
N PHE A 11 34.94 54.28 18.01
CA PHE A 11 34.02 53.81 19.07
C PHE A 11 33.80 52.32 18.82
N TRP A 12 34.42 51.49 19.66
CA TRP A 12 34.14 50.04 19.69
C TRP A 12 32.86 49.81 20.51
N ALA A 13 31.78 49.54 19.82
CA ALA A 13 30.57 49.04 20.47
C ALA A 13 30.70 47.54 20.63
N LEU A 14 30.79 47.09 21.85
CA LEU A 14 30.80 45.69 22.28
C LEU A 14 29.36 45.12 22.10
N PHE A 15 29.13 44.33 21.04
CA PHE A 15 27.90 43.57 20.89
C PHE A 15 28.03 42.27 21.71
N LEU A 16 27.45 42.24 22.91
CA LEU A 16 27.24 41.01 23.69
C LEU A 16 26.17 40.15 22.99
N LEU A 17 26.60 39.07 22.35
CA LEU A 17 25.73 38.06 21.80
C LEU A 17 25.13 37.25 22.99
N PHE A 18 23.88 37.51 23.31
CA PHE A 18 23.10 36.69 24.27
C PHE A 18 22.65 35.45 23.49
N CYS A 19 23.45 34.37 23.50
CA CYS A 19 23.01 33.05 23.08
C CYS A 19 22.03 32.50 24.13
N GLY A 20 20.75 32.79 23.97
CA GLY A 20 19.68 32.09 24.68
C GLY A 20 19.59 30.65 24.22
N LEU A 21 20.09 29.73 25.01
CA LEU A 21 19.82 28.28 24.88
C LEU A 21 18.33 28.02 25.16
N PHE A 22 17.51 28.09 24.11
CA PHE A 22 16.17 27.49 24.18
C PHE A 22 16.32 25.97 24.16
N ALA A 23 16.35 25.36 25.34
CA ALA A 23 16.17 23.93 25.47
C ALA A 23 14.75 23.60 25.04
N PHE A 24 14.59 23.12 23.81
CA PHE A 24 13.37 22.45 23.36
C PHE A 24 13.28 21.13 24.15
N SER A 25 12.54 21.14 25.25
CA SER A 25 12.12 19.91 25.91
C SER A 25 11.18 19.18 24.93
N ARG A 26 11.68 18.11 24.29
CA ARG A 26 10.82 17.16 23.61
C ARG A 26 9.84 16.61 24.62
N PRO A 27 8.52 16.57 24.34
CA PRO A 27 7.60 15.86 25.20
C PRO A 27 8.05 14.41 25.27
N GLN A 28 8.46 13.97 26.43
CA GLN A 28 8.77 12.59 26.72
C GLN A 28 7.44 11.84 26.65
N ALA A 29 7.30 10.90 25.72
CA ALA A 29 6.14 10.04 25.65
C ALA A 29 5.98 9.38 27.03
N ALA A 30 4.80 9.49 27.61
CA ALA A 30 4.48 8.86 28.89
C ALA A 30 4.67 7.35 28.72
N VAL A 31 5.54 6.76 29.55
CA VAL A 31 5.65 5.30 29.65
C VAL A 31 4.35 4.83 30.30
N PRO A 32 3.59 3.91 29.68
CA PRO A 32 2.37 3.37 30.27
C PRO A 32 2.68 2.73 31.62
N ALA A 33 1.79 2.89 32.58
CA ALA A 33 1.90 2.23 33.88
C ALA A 33 1.89 0.70 33.69
N GLU A 34 2.73 -0.02 34.46
CA GLU A 34 2.76 -1.50 34.44
C GLU A 34 1.36 -2.05 34.70
N GLY A 35 0.74 -2.68 33.67
CA GLY A 35 -0.56 -3.37 33.79
C GLY A 35 -1.62 -2.98 32.77
N GLU A 36 -1.47 -1.90 31.99
CA GLU A 36 -2.34 -1.67 30.84
C GLU A 36 -1.82 -2.51 29.67
N ALA A 37 -2.62 -3.51 29.28
CA ALA A 37 -2.40 -4.20 28.00
C ALA A 37 -2.39 -3.13 26.90
N LEU A 38 -1.26 -2.98 26.19
CA LEU A 38 -1.22 -2.16 24.99
C LEU A 38 -2.25 -2.73 24.05
N ILE A 39 -3.36 -2.04 23.85
CA ILE A 39 -4.32 -2.39 22.80
C ILE A 39 -3.58 -2.04 21.52
N GLU A 40 -3.06 -3.06 20.84
CA GLU A 40 -2.48 -2.87 19.53
C GLU A 40 -3.59 -2.40 18.57
N ALA A 41 -3.32 -1.35 17.81
CA ALA A 41 -4.27 -0.85 16.84
C ALA A 41 -4.60 -1.97 15.84
N PRO A 42 -5.88 -2.16 15.48
CA PRO A 42 -6.25 -3.15 14.49
C PRO A 42 -5.65 -2.80 13.12
N LEU A 43 -5.12 -3.80 12.42
CA LEU A 43 -4.44 -3.68 11.14
C LEU A 43 -5.29 -4.28 10.02
N VAL A 44 -5.32 -3.63 8.86
CA VAL A 44 -5.96 -4.16 7.66
C VAL A 44 -5.10 -3.89 6.42
N ALA A 45 -5.22 -4.76 5.41
CA ALA A 45 -4.64 -4.52 4.09
C ALA A 45 -5.74 -4.19 3.08
N LEU A 46 -5.67 -2.99 2.50
CA LEU A 46 -6.51 -2.60 1.38
C LEU A 46 -5.84 -3.08 0.09
N THR A 47 -6.57 -3.82 -0.75
CA THR A 47 -6.01 -4.40 -1.96
C THR A 47 -6.87 -4.14 -3.18
N PHE A 48 -6.22 -3.93 -4.33
CA PHE A 48 -6.86 -3.58 -5.60
C PHE A 48 -6.42 -4.53 -6.70
N ASP A 49 -7.38 -5.05 -7.46
CA ASP A 49 -7.16 -5.93 -8.61
C ASP A 49 -7.47 -5.22 -9.93
N ASP A 50 -7.02 -5.79 -11.03
CA ASP A 50 -7.32 -5.45 -12.43
C ASP A 50 -6.69 -4.18 -12.99
N GLY A 51 -6.01 -3.37 -12.17
CA GLY A 51 -5.29 -2.18 -12.67
C GLY A 51 -3.96 -2.51 -13.38
N PRO A 52 -3.20 -1.47 -13.75
CA PRO A 52 -3.51 -0.07 -13.54
C PRO A 52 -4.38 0.54 -14.67
N ARG A 53 -5.27 1.45 -14.33
CA ARG A 53 -6.04 2.25 -15.28
C ARG A 53 -5.77 3.73 -15.06
N ARG A 54 -5.24 4.44 -16.07
CA ARG A 54 -4.77 5.82 -15.91
C ARG A 54 -5.75 6.77 -15.23
N SER A 55 -7.05 6.66 -15.53
CA SER A 55 -8.04 7.56 -14.96
C SER A 55 -8.35 7.29 -13.50
N THR A 56 -8.59 6.03 -13.16
CA THR A 56 -9.09 5.67 -11.82
C THR A 56 -7.96 5.33 -10.85
N THR A 57 -6.92 4.64 -11.32
CA THR A 57 -5.75 4.33 -10.47
C THR A 57 -5.00 5.60 -10.06
N ALA A 58 -4.88 6.60 -10.96
CA ALA A 58 -4.24 7.87 -10.62
C ALA A 58 -5.02 8.62 -9.53
N ASP A 59 -6.35 8.71 -9.66
CA ASP A 59 -7.23 9.34 -8.66
C ASP A 59 -7.16 8.61 -7.31
N LEU A 60 -7.08 7.27 -7.34
CA LEU A 60 -6.92 6.45 -6.13
C LEU A 60 -5.58 6.74 -5.44
N LEU A 61 -4.47 6.78 -6.18
CA LEU A 61 -3.16 7.08 -5.63
C LEU A 61 -3.13 8.47 -4.99
N ASP A 62 -3.71 9.49 -5.64
CA ASP A 62 -3.84 10.83 -5.05
C ASP A 62 -4.58 10.77 -3.71
N GLY A 63 -5.72 10.10 -3.67
CA GLY A 63 -6.52 9.97 -2.46
C GLY A 63 -5.86 9.17 -1.33
N LEU A 64 -5.10 8.11 -1.65
CA LEU A 64 -4.32 7.35 -0.67
C LEU A 64 -3.13 8.15 -0.14
N GLN A 65 -2.44 8.88 -1.02
CA GLN A 65 -1.31 9.76 -0.64
C GLN A 65 -1.76 10.86 0.33
N GLU A 66 -2.89 11.52 0.06
CA GLU A 66 -3.47 12.55 0.94
C GLU A 66 -3.74 12.02 2.35
N ARG A 67 -4.03 10.72 2.49
CA ARG A 67 -4.34 10.03 3.76
C ARG A 67 -3.14 9.32 4.38
N GLY A 68 -2.01 9.28 3.67
CA GLY A 68 -0.80 8.56 4.10
C GLY A 68 -1.01 7.05 4.24
N VAL A 69 -1.85 6.45 3.38
CA VAL A 69 -2.25 5.03 3.45
C VAL A 69 -1.57 4.22 2.37
N PRO A 70 -0.74 3.21 2.73
CA PRO A 70 -0.25 2.23 1.78
C PRO A 70 -1.33 1.19 1.45
N ALA A 71 -1.25 0.63 0.24
CA ALA A 71 -2.13 -0.43 -0.24
C ALA A 71 -1.34 -1.50 -1.02
N THR A 72 -2.01 -2.57 -1.45
CA THR A 72 -1.41 -3.58 -2.33
C THR A 72 -2.20 -3.65 -3.64
N PHE A 73 -1.50 -3.54 -4.77
CA PHE A 73 -2.08 -3.58 -6.10
C PHE A 73 -1.68 -4.87 -6.82
N PHE A 74 -2.65 -5.68 -7.24
CA PHE A 74 -2.43 -6.86 -8.06
C PHE A 74 -2.75 -6.51 -9.52
N LEU A 75 -1.69 -6.31 -10.30
CA LEU A 75 -1.78 -5.74 -11.64
C LEU A 75 -2.07 -6.81 -12.68
N ILE A 76 -2.71 -6.43 -13.79
CA ILE A 76 -2.84 -7.23 -15.01
C ILE A 76 -1.71 -6.87 -15.97
N GLY A 77 -0.97 -7.87 -16.46
CA GLY A 77 0.17 -7.66 -17.32
C GLY A 77 -0.13 -6.86 -18.60
N GLU A 78 -1.29 -7.07 -19.23
CA GLU A 78 -1.73 -6.30 -20.41
C GLU A 78 -2.00 -4.82 -20.13
N GLN A 79 -2.20 -4.42 -18.86
CA GLN A 79 -2.44 -3.04 -18.47
C GLN A 79 -1.13 -2.28 -18.15
N ILE A 80 0.02 -2.97 -18.15
CA ILE A 80 1.32 -2.39 -17.78
C ILE A 80 1.84 -1.45 -18.86
N GLU A 81 1.73 -1.83 -20.13
CA GLU A 81 2.22 -1.02 -21.24
C GLU A 81 1.54 0.35 -21.29
N GLY A 82 2.35 1.41 -21.23
CA GLY A 82 1.88 2.80 -21.21
C GLY A 82 1.40 3.29 -19.85
N THR A 83 1.61 2.53 -18.77
CA THR A 83 1.28 2.91 -17.38
C THR A 83 2.45 2.73 -16.40
N GLU A 84 3.68 2.58 -16.93
CA GLU A 84 4.90 2.31 -16.15
C GLU A 84 5.20 3.43 -15.14
N ASP A 85 4.79 4.65 -15.45
CA ASP A 85 4.89 5.79 -14.54
C ASP A 85 3.98 5.64 -13.31
N LEU A 86 2.77 5.09 -13.46
CA LEU A 86 1.89 4.80 -12.32
C LEU A 86 2.46 3.67 -11.46
N ILE A 87 3.05 2.64 -12.07
CA ILE A 87 3.66 1.52 -11.35
C ILE A 87 4.87 2.02 -10.52
N LYS A 88 5.72 2.87 -11.09
CA LYS A 88 6.82 3.51 -10.36
C LYS A 88 6.31 4.39 -9.22
N ARG A 89 5.25 5.15 -9.48
CA ARG A 89 4.59 5.98 -8.47
C ARG A 89 4.06 5.14 -7.30
N MET A 90 3.41 3.99 -7.57
CA MET A 90 2.97 3.05 -6.53
C MET A 90 4.13 2.64 -5.62
N GLU A 91 5.27 2.25 -6.21
CA GLU A 91 6.47 1.86 -5.47
C GLU A 91 7.03 3.02 -4.62
N GLU A 92 7.16 4.21 -5.22
CA GLU A 92 7.68 5.41 -4.58
C GLU A 92 6.81 5.91 -3.42
N GLU A 93 5.49 5.70 -3.50
CA GLU A 93 4.53 6.06 -2.46
C GLU A 93 4.36 4.96 -1.39
N GLY A 94 5.13 3.86 -1.48
CA GLY A 94 5.15 2.79 -0.47
C GLY A 94 4.04 1.77 -0.60
N HIS A 95 3.38 1.69 -1.75
CA HIS A 95 2.43 0.62 -2.04
C HIS A 95 3.16 -0.66 -2.42
N GLN A 96 2.53 -1.80 -2.18
CA GLN A 96 3.01 -3.10 -2.62
C GLN A 96 2.40 -3.47 -3.98
N ILE A 97 3.22 -4.03 -4.87
CA ILE A 97 2.80 -4.50 -6.17
C ILE A 97 2.82 -6.02 -6.17
N GLY A 98 1.78 -6.64 -6.72
CA GLY A 98 1.63 -8.07 -6.93
C GLY A 98 1.19 -8.38 -8.37
N ILE A 99 1.14 -9.67 -8.69
CA ILE A 99 0.83 -10.24 -10.00
C ILE A 99 -0.63 -10.71 -10.02
N HIS A 100 -1.39 -10.33 -11.08
CA HIS A 100 -2.77 -10.78 -11.30
C HIS A 100 -2.97 -11.54 -12.61
N SER A 101 -1.93 -12.14 -13.14
CA SER A 101 -1.79 -12.76 -14.45
C SER A 101 -1.80 -11.79 -15.64
N TYR A 102 -1.13 -12.20 -16.72
CA TYR A 102 -0.93 -11.32 -17.86
C TYR A 102 -2.23 -10.92 -18.58
N GLU A 103 -3.17 -11.89 -18.80
CA GLU A 103 -4.43 -11.71 -19.55
C GLU A 103 -5.68 -11.94 -18.71
N HIS A 104 -5.59 -11.92 -17.39
CA HIS A 104 -6.69 -12.22 -16.45
C HIS A 104 -7.36 -13.58 -16.71
N ARG A 105 -6.57 -14.64 -16.91
CA ARG A 105 -7.09 -15.99 -17.22
C ARG A 105 -7.23 -16.85 -15.96
N TRP A 106 -8.19 -17.78 -15.99
CA TRP A 106 -8.28 -18.85 -15.01
C TRP A 106 -7.00 -19.69 -15.01
N LEU A 107 -6.18 -19.58 -13.95
CA LEU A 107 -4.89 -20.26 -13.86
C LEU A 107 -5.02 -21.78 -13.68
N THR A 108 -6.10 -22.25 -13.04
CA THR A 108 -6.37 -23.66 -12.79
C THR A 108 -6.59 -24.48 -14.09
N ALA A 109 -7.07 -23.84 -15.14
CA ALA A 109 -7.32 -24.49 -16.44
C ALA A 109 -6.11 -24.53 -17.36
N LEU A 110 -4.95 -23.97 -16.95
CA LEU A 110 -3.81 -23.77 -17.83
C LEU A 110 -2.82 -24.96 -17.80
N SER A 111 -2.21 -25.22 -18.95
CA SER A 111 -0.99 -26.04 -18.99
C SER A 111 0.15 -25.35 -18.23
N ALA A 112 1.22 -26.09 -17.88
CA ALA A 112 2.38 -25.47 -17.22
C ALA A 112 3.03 -24.35 -18.07
N ALA A 113 3.08 -24.54 -19.39
CA ALA A 113 3.63 -23.55 -20.31
C ALA A 113 2.75 -22.30 -20.43
N ASP A 114 1.41 -22.47 -20.40
CA ASP A 114 0.47 -21.34 -20.40
C ASP A 114 0.49 -20.60 -19.08
N PHE A 115 0.60 -21.32 -17.96
CA PHE A 115 0.76 -20.73 -16.64
C PHE A 115 2.00 -19.83 -16.58
N ALA A 116 3.14 -20.31 -17.05
CA ALA A 116 4.36 -19.51 -17.13
C ALA A 116 4.19 -18.26 -17.99
N ARG A 117 3.48 -18.38 -19.13
CA ARG A 117 3.16 -17.21 -19.97
C ARG A 117 2.27 -16.18 -19.28
N GLN A 118 1.46 -16.59 -18.33
CA GLN A 118 0.57 -15.70 -17.57
C GLN A 118 1.28 -15.05 -16.37
N VAL A 119 2.07 -15.81 -15.63
CA VAL A 119 2.66 -15.37 -14.35
C VAL A 119 4.10 -14.90 -14.54
N ASP A 120 4.95 -15.69 -15.23
CA ASP A 120 6.37 -15.34 -15.36
C ASP A 120 6.60 -14.18 -16.34
N ARG A 121 5.76 -14.06 -17.38
CA ARG A 121 5.82 -12.92 -18.30
C ARG A 121 5.51 -11.60 -17.58
N GLU A 122 4.47 -11.56 -16.75
CA GLU A 122 4.13 -10.37 -15.98
C GLU A 122 5.21 -10.05 -14.94
N ARG A 123 5.73 -11.07 -14.24
CA ARG A 123 6.87 -10.91 -13.32
C ARG A 123 8.07 -10.27 -14.02
N GLN A 124 8.39 -10.70 -15.24
CA GLN A 124 9.50 -10.15 -16.02
C GLN A 124 9.27 -8.68 -16.38
N LEU A 125 8.05 -8.30 -16.79
CA LEU A 125 7.71 -6.90 -17.08
C LEU A 125 7.85 -6.02 -15.83
N LEU A 126 7.35 -6.47 -14.70
CA LEU A 126 7.48 -5.76 -13.44
C LEU A 126 8.96 -5.66 -12.99
N TYR A 127 9.75 -6.73 -13.20
CA TYR A 127 11.20 -6.69 -12.96
C TYR A 127 11.91 -5.62 -13.81
N GLU A 128 11.57 -5.50 -15.07
CA GLU A 128 12.15 -4.48 -15.98
C GLU A 128 11.83 -3.05 -15.53
N ILE A 129 10.70 -2.84 -14.85
CA ILE A 129 10.27 -1.52 -14.35
C ILE A 129 10.86 -1.21 -12.97
N LEU A 130 10.86 -2.20 -12.06
CA LEU A 130 11.11 -2.01 -10.62
C LEU A 130 12.45 -2.61 -10.12
N GLY A 131 13.09 -3.47 -10.93
CA GLY A 131 14.38 -4.09 -10.58
C GLY A 131 14.33 -5.14 -9.47
N ARG A 132 13.14 -5.69 -9.14
CA ARG A 132 12.94 -6.75 -8.13
C ARG A 132 11.95 -7.81 -8.61
N GLU A 133 11.91 -8.98 -7.95
CA GLU A 133 11.11 -10.15 -8.36
C GLU A 133 10.18 -10.67 -7.25
N ASP A 134 10.16 -10.06 -6.09
CA ASP A 134 9.46 -10.49 -4.88
C ASP A 134 7.98 -10.10 -4.89
N PHE A 135 7.26 -10.47 -5.93
CA PHE A 135 5.84 -10.16 -6.09
C PHE A 135 4.95 -11.28 -5.55
N LEU A 136 3.91 -10.93 -4.79
CA LEU A 136 2.82 -11.83 -4.43
C LEU A 136 1.98 -12.16 -5.67
N LEU A 137 1.34 -13.33 -5.69
CA LEU A 137 0.37 -13.72 -6.72
C LEU A 137 -1.03 -13.68 -6.16
N ARG A 138 -1.94 -13.03 -6.86
CA ARG A 138 -3.39 -13.24 -6.69
C ARG A 138 -3.94 -13.82 -8.00
N PRO A 139 -4.34 -15.10 -8.00
CA PRO A 139 -4.95 -15.70 -9.19
C PRO A 139 -6.29 -15.06 -9.49
N PRO A 140 -6.59 -14.75 -10.78
CA PRO A 140 -7.90 -14.26 -11.19
C PRO A 140 -9.04 -15.12 -10.67
N TYR A 141 -10.14 -14.46 -10.26
CA TYR A 141 -11.34 -15.10 -9.71
C TYR A 141 -11.09 -15.89 -8.39
N GLY A 142 -9.94 -15.73 -7.75
CA GLY A 142 -9.53 -16.52 -6.59
C GLY A 142 -9.31 -18.00 -6.91
N GLY A 143 -9.12 -18.34 -8.19
CA GLY A 143 -9.01 -19.72 -8.66
C GLY A 143 -7.69 -20.38 -8.29
N VAL A 144 -7.69 -21.24 -7.28
CA VAL A 144 -6.52 -21.97 -6.78
C VAL A 144 -6.80 -23.47 -6.73
N ASP A 145 -5.86 -24.27 -7.20
CA ASP A 145 -5.78 -25.72 -7.02
C ASP A 145 -4.32 -26.14 -6.73
N ALA A 146 -4.10 -27.41 -6.45
CA ALA A 146 -2.78 -27.95 -6.16
C ALA A 146 -1.75 -27.73 -7.30
N ALA A 147 -2.22 -27.55 -8.55
CA ALA A 147 -1.34 -27.25 -9.67
C ALA A 147 -0.88 -25.79 -9.66
N VAL A 148 -1.78 -24.86 -9.33
CA VAL A 148 -1.46 -23.43 -9.12
C VAL A 148 -0.50 -23.27 -7.95
N GLU A 149 -0.81 -23.86 -6.78
CA GLU A 149 0.06 -23.81 -5.59
C GLU A 149 1.49 -24.27 -5.91
N LYS A 150 1.59 -25.41 -6.59
CA LYS A 150 2.91 -25.98 -6.96
C LYS A 150 3.70 -25.11 -7.95
N ARG A 151 3.03 -24.38 -8.83
CA ARG A 151 3.64 -23.62 -9.93
C ARG A 151 3.92 -22.15 -9.58
N ALA A 152 3.23 -21.62 -8.59
CA ALA A 152 3.24 -20.17 -8.30
C ALA A 152 4.65 -19.64 -7.97
N ASN A 153 5.52 -20.45 -7.33
CA ASN A 153 6.86 -20.07 -6.88
C ASN A 153 6.89 -18.70 -6.15
N THR A 154 5.78 -18.33 -5.53
CA THR A 154 5.57 -17.12 -4.75
C THR A 154 4.37 -17.33 -3.81
N PRO A 155 4.23 -16.59 -2.70
CA PRO A 155 3.03 -16.65 -1.88
C PRO A 155 1.78 -16.25 -2.67
N ILE A 156 0.67 -16.95 -2.42
CA ILE A 156 -0.63 -16.69 -3.05
C ILE A 156 -1.52 -15.99 -2.03
N VAL A 157 -2.04 -14.82 -2.40
CA VAL A 157 -2.88 -14.02 -1.51
C VAL A 157 -4.25 -13.80 -2.14
N LEU A 158 -5.28 -14.26 -1.46
CA LEU A 158 -6.68 -14.00 -1.78
C LEU A 158 -7.19 -12.85 -0.88
N TRP A 159 -8.43 -12.95 -0.40
CA TRP A 159 -9.07 -11.95 0.45
C TRP A 159 -9.94 -12.59 1.50
N SER A 160 -10.23 -11.85 2.57
CA SER A 160 -11.17 -12.23 3.62
C SER A 160 -12.43 -11.37 3.60
N VAL A 161 -12.38 -10.17 3.00
CA VAL A 161 -13.55 -9.30 2.80
C VAL A 161 -13.71 -9.00 1.32
N ASP A 162 -14.87 -9.43 0.77
CA ASP A 162 -15.28 -9.20 -0.62
C ASP A 162 -16.60 -8.42 -0.64
N PRO A 163 -16.57 -7.11 -0.95
CA PRO A 163 -17.78 -6.31 -1.04
C PRO A 163 -18.53 -6.46 -2.36
N GLU A 164 -18.02 -7.25 -3.31
CA GLU A 164 -18.54 -7.40 -4.67
C GLU A 164 -18.66 -6.05 -5.42
N ASP A 165 -17.66 -5.17 -5.30
CA ASP A 165 -17.64 -3.82 -5.86
C ASP A 165 -17.77 -3.80 -7.39
N TRP A 166 -17.19 -4.80 -8.05
CA TRP A 166 -17.28 -5.03 -9.49
C TRP A 166 -18.72 -5.28 -10.00
N LYS A 167 -19.62 -5.71 -9.12
CA LYS A 167 -21.01 -6.04 -9.43
C LYS A 167 -21.98 -4.96 -8.95
N GLU A 168 -21.75 -4.43 -7.73
CA GLU A 168 -22.62 -3.43 -7.12
C GLU A 168 -22.53 -2.08 -7.81
N LEU A 169 -21.34 -1.62 -8.15
CA LEU A 169 -21.07 -0.30 -8.76
C LEU A 169 -21.75 0.87 -8.02
N ASP A 170 -21.86 0.76 -6.70
CA ASP A 170 -22.49 1.70 -5.78
C ASP A 170 -21.57 1.91 -4.58
N ALA A 171 -20.95 3.08 -4.48
CA ALA A 171 -19.96 3.38 -3.45
C ALA A 171 -20.51 3.28 -2.02
N ASP A 172 -21.78 3.66 -1.78
CA ASP A 172 -22.39 3.60 -0.45
C ASP A 172 -22.53 2.13 0.01
N ARG A 173 -23.04 1.26 -0.87
CA ARG A 173 -23.22 -0.18 -0.57
C ARG A 173 -21.89 -0.88 -0.39
N VAL A 174 -20.92 -0.62 -1.25
CA VAL A 174 -19.57 -1.19 -1.15
C VAL A 174 -18.93 -0.79 0.18
N THR A 175 -18.98 0.51 0.52
CA THR A 175 -18.48 1.01 1.80
C THR A 175 -19.16 0.31 2.98
N GLN A 176 -20.49 0.25 2.97
CA GLN A 176 -21.25 -0.38 4.06
C GLN A 176 -20.86 -1.85 4.24
N ARG A 177 -20.78 -2.64 3.16
CA ARG A 177 -20.41 -4.06 3.23
C ARG A 177 -19.02 -4.27 3.82
N ILE A 178 -18.05 -3.43 3.46
CA ILE A 178 -16.71 -3.51 4.06
C ILE A 178 -16.78 -3.21 5.56
N LEU A 179 -17.41 -2.09 5.94
CA LEU A 179 -17.47 -1.64 7.33
C LEU A 179 -18.24 -2.57 8.28
N GLU A 180 -19.18 -3.37 7.75
CA GLU A 180 -19.95 -4.38 8.50
C GLU A 180 -19.16 -5.67 8.73
N ASN A 181 -18.13 -5.96 7.92
CA ASN A 181 -17.46 -7.26 7.92
C ASN A 181 -15.97 -7.20 8.27
N VAL A 182 -15.37 -6.01 8.24
CA VAL A 182 -13.93 -5.85 8.44
C VAL A 182 -13.53 -6.03 9.91
N GLU A 183 -12.49 -6.83 10.12
CA GLU A 183 -11.85 -7.08 11.42
C GLU A 183 -10.33 -6.94 11.30
N ASP A 184 -9.66 -6.95 12.46
CA ASP A 184 -8.20 -6.94 12.54
C ASP A 184 -7.58 -8.16 11.82
N GLY A 185 -6.61 -7.89 10.96
CA GLY A 185 -5.94 -8.92 10.16
C GLY A 185 -6.57 -9.19 8.79
N ASP A 186 -7.59 -8.43 8.39
CA ASP A 186 -8.27 -8.64 7.12
C ASP A 186 -7.51 -8.12 5.91
N VAL A 187 -7.74 -8.82 4.79
CA VAL A 187 -7.38 -8.42 3.43
C VAL A 187 -8.66 -8.08 2.68
N ILE A 188 -8.82 -6.81 2.32
CA ILE A 188 -10.03 -6.27 1.66
C ILE A 188 -9.80 -6.26 0.16
N LEU A 189 -10.69 -6.89 -0.62
CA LEU A 189 -10.68 -6.85 -2.08
C LEU A 189 -11.47 -5.67 -2.60
N LEU A 190 -10.89 -4.95 -3.55
CA LEU A 190 -11.53 -3.96 -4.41
C LEU A 190 -10.90 -4.00 -5.81
N HIS A 191 -11.45 -3.24 -6.76
CA HIS A 191 -10.92 -3.13 -8.12
C HIS A 191 -10.74 -1.64 -8.47
N ASP A 192 -9.51 -1.21 -8.73
CA ASP A 192 -9.18 0.21 -8.99
C ASP A 192 -9.60 0.71 -10.39
N ILE A 193 -10.24 -0.15 -11.16
CA ILE A 193 -10.75 0.16 -12.50
C ILE A 193 -12.17 0.79 -12.50
N TYR A 194 -12.83 0.85 -11.36
CA TYR A 194 -14.17 1.44 -11.21
C TYR A 194 -14.13 2.71 -10.36
N PRO A 195 -14.66 3.87 -10.85
CA PRO A 195 -14.71 5.10 -10.05
C PRO A 195 -15.46 4.94 -8.72
N THR A 196 -16.51 4.11 -8.71
CA THR A 196 -17.29 3.81 -7.50
C THR A 196 -16.48 3.04 -6.45
N SER A 197 -15.59 2.14 -6.89
CA SER A 197 -14.68 1.41 -6.00
C SER A 197 -13.60 2.34 -5.40
N VAL A 198 -13.08 3.27 -6.20
CA VAL A 198 -12.15 4.31 -5.72
C VAL A 198 -12.82 5.18 -4.66
N GLU A 199 -14.03 5.66 -4.91
CA GLU A 199 -14.79 6.45 -3.95
C GLU A 199 -15.07 5.66 -2.67
N ALA A 200 -15.50 4.39 -2.78
CA ALA A 200 -15.74 3.53 -1.64
C ALA A 200 -14.47 3.28 -0.82
N ALA A 201 -13.34 3.00 -1.49
CA ALA A 201 -12.05 2.79 -0.83
C ALA A 201 -11.64 3.97 0.05
N LEU A 202 -11.72 5.20 -0.49
CA LEU A 202 -11.34 6.40 0.25
C LEU A 202 -12.27 6.68 1.44
N ARG A 203 -13.57 6.42 1.30
CA ARG A 203 -14.53 6.51 2.41
C ARG A 203 -14.28 5.45 3.50
N VAL A 204 -13.92 4.23 3.10
CA VAL A 204 -13.54 3.15 4.02
C VAL A 204 -12.29 3.56 4.80
N VAL A 205 -11.27 4.12 4.12
CA VAL A 205 -10.06 4.61 4.77
C VAL A 205 -10.40 5.66 5.83
N ASP A 206 -11.18 6.68 5.47
CA ASP A 206 -11.55 7.75 6.40
C ASP A 206 -12.27 7.17 7.64
N THR A 207 -13.27 6.30 7.41
CA THR A 207 -14.08 5.73 8.50
C THR A 207 -13.28 4.78 9.39
N LEU A 208 -12.41 3.94 8.82
CA LEU A 208 -11.60 3.01 9.59
C LEU A 208 -10.49 3.72 10.37
N HIS A 209 -9.91 4.80 9.84
CA HIS A 209 -9.00 5.68 10.59
C HIS A 209 -9.69 6.25 11.84
N GLU A 210 -10.93 6.75 11.71
CA GLU A 210 -11.71 7.24 12.85
C GLU A 210 -11.98 6.16 13.91
N LYS A 211 -12.05 4.89 13.48
CA LYS A 211 -12.19 3.72 14.36
C LYS A 211 -10.85 3.19 14.91
N GLY A 212 -9.73 3.84 14.57
CA GLY A 212 -8.40 3.50 15.06
C GLY A 212 -7.69 2.39 14.30
N PHE A 213 -8.19 1.96 13.12
CA PHE A 213 -7.48 1.03 12.26
C PHE A 213 -6.27 1.68 11.59
N LEU A 214 -5.22 0.88 11.42
CA LEU A 214 -4.06 1.25 10.60
C LEU A 214 -4.05 0.40 9.33
N PHE A 215 -3.71 1.05 8.23
CA PHE A 215 -3.57 0.40 6.93
C PHE A 215 -2.11 0.05 6.67
N VAL A 216 -1.89 -1.16 6.20
CA VAL A 216 -0.56 -1.67 5.84
C VAL A 216 -0.64 -2.48 4.55
N THR A 217 0.49 -2.73 3.91
CA THR A 217 0.54 -3.66 2.77
C THR A 217 0.31 -5.10 3.24
N VAL A 218 -0.05 -6.01 2.32
CA VAL A 218 -0.27 -7.43 2.65
C VAL A 218 0.97 -8.05 3.31
N SER A 219 2.16 -7.81 2.78
CA SER A 219 3.38 -8.35 3.35
C SER A 219 3.68 -7.78 4.74
N GLU A 220 3.41 -6.51 4.94
CA GLU A 220 3.56 -5.88 6.25
C GLU A 220 2.53 -6.41 7.24
N LEU A 221 1.26 -6.62 6.82
CA LEU A 221 0.23 -7.22 7.65
C LEU A 221 0.64 -8.62 8.14
N ALA A 222 1.10 -9.48 7.22
CA ALA A 222 1.59 -10.81 7.57
C ALA A 222 2.74 -10.73 8.58
N ARG A 223 3.72 -9.83 8.35
CA ARG A 223 4.86 -9.62 9.25
C ARG A 223 4.43 -9.16 10.64
N GLN A 224 3.51 -8.22 10.74
CA GLN A 224 3.00 -7.71 12.03
C GLN A 224 2.21 -8.78 12.80
N LYS A 225 1.56 -9.71 12.07
CA LYS A 225 0.88 -10.86 12.66
C LYS A 225 1.80 -12.06 12.92
N GLY A 226 3.13 -11.90 12.73
CA GLY A 226 4.11 -12.96 12.97
C GLY A 226 4.03 -14.13 11.99
N ILE A 227 3.47 -13.90 10.78
CA ILE A 227 3.30 -14.91 9.75
C ILE A 227 4.35 -14.70 8.66
N GLU A 228 5.18 -15.72 8.43
CA GLU A 228 6.10 -15.78 7.30
C GLU A 228 5.37 -16.31 6.07
N LEU A 229 5.43 -15.54 4.97
CA LEU A 229 4.78 -15.90 3.71
C LEU A 229 5.65 -16.93 2.96
N GLU A 230 5.07 -18.10 2.66
CA GLU A 230 5.74 -19.21 1.99
C GLU A 230 5.27 -19.35 0.53
N ASN A 231 6.19 -19.65 -0.38
CA ASN A 231 5.88 -19.88 -1.79
C ASN A 231 4.86 -21.01 -1.98
N GLY A 232 3.87 -20.78 -2.83
CA GLY A 232 2.81 -21.75 -3.12
C GLY A 232 1.74 -21.88 -2.04
N LYS A 233 1.91 -21.23 -0.88
CA LYS A 233 0.91 -21.25 0.19
C LYS A 233 -0.14 -20.16 -0.02
N VAL A 234 -1.39 -20.50 0.29
CA VAL A 234 -2.55 -19.60 0.10
C VAL A 234 -2.91 -18.92 1.42
N TYR A 235 -3.03 -17.59 1.36
CA TYR A 235 -3.45 -16.74 2.47
C TYR A 235 -4.72 -15.98 2.09
N ARG A 236 -5.71 -15.92 3.00
CA ARG A 236 -6.95 -15.15 2.78
C ARG A 236 -7.07 -13.94 3.67
N GLY A 237 -6.37 -13.96 4.78
CA GLY A 237 -6.27 -12.93 5.81
C GLY A 237 -5.34 -13.41 6.90
N PHE A 238 -5.14 -12.59 7.91
CA PHE A 238 -4.15 -12.80 8.97
C PHE A 238 -4.77 -12.54 10.36
N ARG A 239 -6.03 -12.91 10.52
CA ARG A 239 -6.73 -12.85 11.82
C ARG A 239 -6.03 -13.77 12.83
N GLY A 240 -5.93 -13.32 14.08
CA GLY A 240 -5.32 -14.07 15.18
C GLY A 240 -6.20 -15.23 15.67
#